data_48994a77b3a6512aedfb1f9c19824bc3
#
_entry.id   48994a77b3a6512aedfb1f9c19824bc3
#
_cell.length_a   1.000
_cell.length_b   1.000
_cell.length_c   1.000
_cell.angle_alpha   90.00
_cell.angle_beta   90.00
_cell.angle_gamma   90.00
#
_symmetry.space_group_name_H-M   'P 1'
#
loop_
_entity.id
_entity.type
_entity.pdbx_description
1 polymer ?
#
loop_
_entity_poly.entity_id
_entity_poly.type
_entity_poly.pdbx_seq_one_letter_code
_entity_poly.pdbx_strand_id
1 'polypeptide(L)'
;MVQSPPPPAPPDSSVVKVSPTTAQTSGDRARFAVHMTLQHKGGVTKSFCANCLAQYYQATGRVASVLDADPTNKTLAAYKALNVRSVDIMKDDNNIDTRKFDDLIEAFVTEDNDFIVDNGATNFLPFISYLVANSAASILADNGRRLVLHIPLVGGEALNETMVGFDDIAKAFATDVQIVVWLNEAAKGVISLNGKNFEESRSYERNKGKILGLIRVPYHTSELFGQDMETILSKKLTFAQAIESPDTRLMSKQRLKQMQREIFEQISAVI
;
A
#
# COMPACT_ATOMS: atom_id res chain seq x y z
N MET A 1 31.28 37.17 7.98
CA MET A 1 29.95 36.50 8.18
C MET A 1 29.58 35.87 6.85
N VAL A 2 29.73 34.59 6.74
CA VAL A 2 29.36 33.83 5.53
C VAL A 2 27.93 33.42 5.71
N GLN A 3 27.02 33.96 4.87
CA GLN A 3 25.61 33.57 4.86
C GLN A 3 25.50 32.13 4.34
N SER A 4 24.83 31.26 5.11
CA SER A 4 24.46 29.92 4.69
C SER A 4 23.48 29.99 3.51
N PRO A 5 23.59 29.08 2.53
CA PRO A 5 22.66 29.05 1.41
C PRO A 5 21.24 28.73 1.87
N PRO A 6 20.21 29.22 1.18
CA PRO A 6 18.83 28.92 1.50
C PRO A 6 18.52 27.43 1.28
N PRO A 7 17.55 26.88 2.04
CA PRO A 7 17.14 25.48 1.86
C PRO A 7 16.53 25.26 0.47
N PRO A 8 16.67 24.05 -0.11
CA PRO A 8 16.06 23.73 -1.39
C PRO A 8 14.53 23.82 -1.31
N ALA A 9 13.92 24.27 -2.40
CA ALA A 9 12.49 24.38 -2.55
C ALA A 9 11.83 22.97 -2.40
N PRO A 10 10.61 22.88 -1.86
CA PRO A 10 9.90 21.61 -1.77
C PRO A 10 9.66 21.05 -3.18
N PRO A 11 9.71 19.71 -3.35
CA PRO A 11 9.43 19.08 -4.63
C PRO A 11 7.98 19.35 -5.06
N ASP A 12 7.84 19.62 -6.34
CA ASP A 12 6.55 19.84 -6.99
C ASP A 12 5.62 18.64 -6.80
N SER A 13 4.43 18.88 -6.24
CA SER A 13 3.43 17.86 -5.92
C SER A 13 2.60 17.44 -7.14
N SER A 14 3.17 17.54 -8.36
CA SER A 14 2.48 17.11 -9.56
C SER A 14 2.28 15.58 -9.57
N VAL A 15 1.01 15.17 -9.56
CA VAL A 15 0.58 13.78 -9.75
C VAL A 15 1.00 13.34 -11.14
N VAL A 16 2.03 12.51 -11.23
CA VAL A 16 2.45 11.92 -12.51
C VAL A 16 1.48 10.79 -12.85
N LYS A 17 0.51 11.08 -13.71
CA LYS A 17 -0.28 10.05 -14.39
C LYS A 17 0.61 9.39 -15.43
N VAL A 18 1.00 8.16 -15.20
CA VAL A 18 1.57 7.32 -16.25
C VAL A 18 0.39 6.84 -17.11
N SER A 19 0.25 7.39 -18.31
CA SER A 19 -0.74 6.89 -19.26
C SER A 19 -0.35 5.46 -19.67
N PRO A 20 -1.22 4.45 -19.46
CA PRO A 20 -0.91 3.10 -19.91
C PRO A 20 -0.92 3.08 -21.43
N THR A 21 0.20 2.71 -22.04
CA THR A 21 0.28 2.46 -23.47
C THR A 21 -0.36 1.11 -23.77
N THR A 22 -1.58 1.19 -24.21
CA THR A 22 -2.40 0.33 -25.06
C THR A 22 -2.03 -1.15 -25.25
N ALA A 23 -2.91 -2.01 -24.78
CA ALA A 23 -3.69 -2.93 -25.61
C ALA A 23 -4.90 -3.38 -24.79
N GLN A 24 -5.92 -2.52 -24.70
CA GLN A 24 -7.22 -2.95 -24.19
C GLN A 24 -7.98 -3.58 -25.35
N THR A 25 -7.95 -4.90 -25.45
CA THR A 25 -9.02 -5.65 -26.10
C THR A 25 -10.30 -5.37 -25.31
N SER A 26 -11.34 -4.97 -26.04
CA SER A 26 -12.69 -4.71 -25.56
C SER A 26 -13.31 -6.00 -25.00
N GLY A 27 -13.09 -6.25 -23.72
CA GLY A 27 -13.73 -7.32 -22.97
C GLY A 27 -13.79 -6.89 -21.52
N ASP A 28 -14.96 -6.76 -20.97
CA ASP A 28 -15.37 -6.52 -19.61
C ASP A 28 -14.33 -5.87 -18.67
N ARG A 29 -14.56 -4.60 -18.32
CA ARG A 29 -13.81 -3.95 -17.23
C ARG A 29 -13.99 -4.80 -15.98
N ALA A 30 -12.90 -5.26 -15.40
CA ALA A 30 -12.91 -5.98 -14.15
C ALA A 30 -13.80 -5.24 -13.13
N ARG A 31 -14.80 -5.95 -12.63
CA ARG A 31 -15.86 -5.37 -11.77
C ARG A 31 -15.33 -5.00 -10.41
N PHE A 32 -14.40 -5.79 -9.88
CA PHE A 32 -13.83 -5.62 -8.55
C PHE A 32 -12.32 -5.74 -8.55
N ALA A 33 -11.68 -5.23 -7.51
CA ALA A 33 -10.25 -5.29 -7.32
C ALA A 33 -9.87 -6.04 -6.03
N VAL A 34 -8.76 -6.77 -6.09
CA VAL A 34 -8.08 -7.34 -4.94
C VAL A 34 -6.81 -6.56 -4.71
N HIS A 35 -6.81 -5.70 -3.71
CA HIS A 35 -5.66 -4.89 -3.29
C HIS A 35 -4.85 -5.68 -2.25
N MET A 36 -3.57 -5.91 -2.51
CA MET A 36 -2.68 -6.61 -1.58
C MET A 36 -1.47 -5.77 -1.26
N THR A 37 -1.17 -5.56 0.02
CA THR A 37 0.11 -4.95 0.42
C THR A 37 1.18 -6.01 0.52
N LEU A 38 2.28 -5.83 -0.20
CA LEU A 38 3.35 -6.81 -0.29
C LEU A 38 4.73 -6.15 -0.11
N GLN A 39 5.53 -6.72 0.77
CA GLN A 39 6.97 -6.44 0.89
C GLN A 39 7.59 -7.48 1.82
N HIS A 40 8.76 -8.02 1.45
CA HIS A 40 9.45 -9.02 2.26
C HIS A 40 10.05 -8.46 3.55
N LYS A 41 10.37 -7.16 3.57
CA LYS A 41 10.91 -6.49 4.75
C LYS A 41 9.81 -6.20 5.78
N GLY A 42 10.06 -6.52 7.04
CA GLY A 42 9.23 -6.10 8.17
C GLY A 42 9.39 -4.61 8.49
N GLY A 43 8.35 -3.98 9.06
CA GLY A 43 8.41 -2.59 9.51
C GLY A 43 8.50 -1.53 8.39
N VAL A 44 8.11 -1.85 7.16
CA VAL A 44 8.14 -0.95 6.01
C VAL A 44 6.75 -0.48 5.59
N THR A 45 5.87 -0.31 6.54
CA THR A 45 4.59 0.38 6.39
C THR A 45 3.51 -0.29 5.53
N LYS A 46 3.55 -1.62 5.34
CA LYS A 46 2.49 -2.37 4.64
C LYS A 46 1.10 -2.11 5.24
N SER A 47 0.96 -2.32 6.54
CA SER A 47 -0.31 -2.08 7.25
C SER A 47 -0.76 -0.62 7.21
N PHE A 48 0.16 0.33 7.09
CA PHE A 48 -0.19 1.73 6.86
C PHE A 48 -0.84 1.94 5.49
N CYS A 49 -0.29 1.33 4.44
CA CYS A 49 -0.86 1.40 3.10
C CYS A 49 -2.26 0.78 3.06
N ALA A 50 -2.43 -0.42 3.63
CA ALA A 50 -3.74 -1.09 3.74
C ALA A 50 -4.74 -0.26 4.55
N ASN A 51 -4.29 0.34 5.65
CA ASN A 51 -5.09 1.24 6.49
C ASN A 51 -5.58 2.46 5.70
N CYS A 52 -4.68 3.15 4.96
CA CYS A 52 -5.06 4.31 4.14
C CYS A 52 -6.07 3.93 3.05
N LEU A 53 -5.89 2.79 2.39
CA LEU A 53 -6.83 2.27 1.41
C LEU A 53 -8.21 2.00 2.04
N ALA A 54 -8.26 1.29 3.16
CA ALA A 54 -9.50 0.98 3.86
C ALA A 54 -10.25 2.25 4.29
N GLN A 55 -9.54 3.24 4.81
CA GLN A 55 -10.15 4.53 5.18
C GLN A 55 -10.65 5.31 3.95
N TYR A 56 -9.91 5.28 2.83
CA TYR A 56 -10.36 5.89 1.58
C TYR A 56 -11.65 5.24 1.08
N TYR A 57 -11.73 3.91 1.09
CA TYR A 57 -12.96 3.19 0.71
C TYR A 57 -14.14 3.57 1.60
N GLN A 58 -13.96 3.62 2.92
CA GLN A 58 -15.00 4.07 3.84
C GLN A 58 -15.45 5.51 3.55
N ALA A 59 -14.49 6.42 3.35
CA ALA A 59 -14.77 7.85 3.11
C ALA A 59 -15.48 8.10 1.78
N THR A 60 -15.29 7.24 0.79
CA THR A 60 -15.93 7.35 -0.54
C THR A 60 -17.17 6.48 -0.70
N GLY A 61 -17.58 5.75 0.35
CA GLY A 61 -18.74 4.85 0.31
C GLY A 61 -18.53 3.60 -0.55
N ARG A 62 -17.28 3.28 -0.94
CA ARG A 62 -16.96 2.03 -1.63
C ARG A 62 -16.95 0.87 -0.65
N VAL A 63 -17.42 -0.29 -1.10
CA VAL A 63 -17.47 -1.49 -0.27
C VAL A 63 -16.24 -2.34 -0.51
N ALA A 64 -15.54 -2.70 0.56
CA ALA A 64 -14.43 -3.64 0.53
C ALA A 64 -14.40 -4.52 1.78
N SER A 65 -14.05 -5.79 1.59
CA SER A 65 -13.64 -6.68 2.69
C SER A 65 -12.19 -6.39 3.05
N VAL A 66 -11.96 -5.95 4.29
CA VAL A 66 -10.61 -5.64 4.79
C VAL A 66 -10.08 -6.83 5.58
N LEU A 67 -8.96 -7.40 5.14
CA LEU A 67 -8.37 -8.62 5.69
C LEU A 67 -6.98 -8.35 6.27
N ASP A 68 -6.71 -8.86 7.46
CA ASP A 68 -5.38 -8.90 8.06
C ASP A 68 -4.88 -10.36 8.02
N ALA A 69 -3.94 -10.62 7.13
CA ALA A 69 -3.32 -11.92 6.90
C ALA A 69 -1.89 -11.99 7.46
N ASP A 70 -1.46 -11.02 8.30
CA ASP A 70 -0.18 -11.10 9.02
C ASP A 70 -0.34 -12.07 10.21
N PRO A 71 0.30 -13.26 10.17
CA PRO A 71 0.16 -14.23 11.24
C PRO A 71 0.85 -13.80 12.53
N THR A 72 1.83 -12.89 12.42
CA THR A 72 2.68 -12.49 13.55
C THR A 72 2.19 -11.19 14.19
N ASN A 73 1.84 -10.20 13.37
CA ASN A 73 1.49 -8.86 13.85
C ASN A 73 0.15 -8.41 13.25
N LYS A 74 -0.93 -8.67 13.96
CA LYS A 74 -2.28 -8.25 13.52
C LYS A 74 -2.46 -6.73 13.66
N THR A 75 -1.62 -5.97 12.95
CA THR A 75 -1.55 -4.51 13.08
C THR A 75 -2.79 -3.83 12.51
N LEU A 76 -3.28 -4.29 11.37
CA LEU A 76 -4.47 -3.72 10.73
C LEU A 76 -5.73 -4.08 11.52
N ALA A 77 -5.83 -5.31 12.03
CA ALA A 77 -6.96 -5.76 12.85
C ALA A 77 -7.15 -4.97 14.16
N ALA A 78 -6.12 -4.27 14.61
CA ALA A 78 -6.22 -3.39 15.78
C ALA A 78 -7.05 -2.11 15.53
N TYR A 79 -7.31 -1.74 14.26
CA TYR A 79 -8.15 -0.59 13.90
C TYR A 79 -9.63 -0.98 13.89
N LYS A 80 -10.28 -0.90 15.04
CA LYS A 80 -11.68 -1.35 15.22
C LYS A 80 -12.67 -0.68 14.26
N ALA A 81 -12.42 0.59 13.87
CA ALA A 81 -13.29 1.32 12.95
C ALA A 81 -13.26 0.78 11.50
N LEU A 82 -12.31 -0.07 11.14
CA LEU A 82 -12.17 -0.61 9.78
C LEU A 82 -12.85 -1.96 9.58
N ASN A 83 -13.46 -2.55 10.63
CA ASN A 83 -14.13 -3.86 10.58
C ASN A 83 -13.26 -4.96 9.93
N VAL A 84 -11.98 -5.01 10.32
CA VAL A 84 -11.00 -5.92 9.73
C VAL A 84 -11.28 -7.37 10.14
N ARG A 85 -11.34 -8.28 9.17
CA ARG A 85 -11.33 -9.73 9.41
C ARG A 85 -9.88 -10.22 9.50
N SER A 86 -9.51 -10.87 10.60
CA SER A 86 -8.24 -11.59 10.66
C SER A 86 -8.35 -12.91 9.92
N VAL A 87 -7.39 -13.17 9.05
CA VAL A 87 -7.27 -14.45 8.34
C VAL A 87 -6.19 -15.27 9.02
N ASP A 88 -6.57 -16.44 9.53
CA ASP A 88 -5.61 -17.36 10.10
C ASP A 88 -5.06 -18.27 9.00
N ILE A 89 -3.82 -18.02 8.62
CA ILE A 89 -3.09 -18.77 7.60
C ILE A 89 -2.09 -19.76 8.19
N MET A 90 -2.09 -19.92 9.52
CA MET A 90 -1.16 -20.81 10.21
C MET A 90 -1.78 -22.20 10.42
N LYS A 91 -0.91 -23.21 10.47
CA LYS A 91 -1.20 -24.54 11.01
C LYS A 91 -0.93 -24.56 12.50
N ASP A 92 -1.39 -25.62 13.16
CA ASP A 92 -1.14 -25.87 14.59
C ASP A 92 0.36 -25.98 14.94
N ASP A 93 1.21 -26.35 13.98
CA ASP A 93 2.67 -26.47 14.12
C ASP A 93 3.43 -25.15 13.81
N ASN A 94 2.78 -24.01 13.77
CA ASN A 94 3.31 -22.70 13.41
C ASN A 94 3.87 -22.58 11.97
N ASN A 95 3.53 -23.50 11.10
CA ASN A 95 3.82 -23.40 9.67
C ASN A 95 2.64 -22.77 8.92
N ILE A 96 2.90 -22.21 7.74
CA ILE A 96 1.85 -21.65 6.88
C ILE A 96 1.04 -22.79 6.24
N ASP A 97 -0.28 -22.72 6.36
CA ASP A 97 -1.19 -23.61 5.66
C ASP A 97 -1.54 -23.04 4.28
N THR A 98 -0.90 -23.55 3.24
CA THR A 98 -1.12 -23.09 1.87
C THR A 98 -2.56 -23.32 1.37
N ARG A 99 -3.31 -24.25 1.98
CA ARG A 99 -4.73 -24.47 1.66
C ARG A 99 -5.61 -23.28 2.09
N LYS A 100 -5.18 -22.52 3.08
CA LYS A 100 -5.85 -21.27 3.46
C LYS A 100 -5.77 -20.19 2.38
N PHE A 101 -4.80 -20.31 1.47
CA PHE A 101 -4.74 -19.44 0.30
C PHE A 101 -5.79 -19.83 -0.76
N ASP A 102 -6.16 -21.11 -0.86
CA ASP A 102 -7.28 -21.54 -1.71
C ASP A 102 -8.58 -20.88 -1.24
N ASP A 103 -8.85 -20.91 0.08
CA ASP A 103 -10.03 -20.26 0.69
C ASP A 103 -10.06 -18.74 0.37
N LEU A 104 -8.89 -18.08 0.39
CA LEU A 104 -8.78 -16.67 0.05
C LEU A 104 -9.09 -16.40 -1.43
N ILE A 105 -8.51 -17.19 -2.35
CA ILE A 105 -8.78 -17.02 -3.79
C ILE A 105 -10.25 -17.28 -4.09
N GLU A 106 -10.85 -18.28 -3.48
CA GLU A 106 -12.27 -18.57 -3.64
C GLU A 106 -13.13 -17.39 -3.16
N ALA A 107 -12.83 -16.82 -1.99
CA ALA A 107 -13.53 -15.64 -1.49
C ALA A 107 -13.36 -14.44 -2.46
N PHE A 108 -12.17 -14.20 -2.99
CA PHE A 108 -11.93 -13.13 -3.94
C PHE A 108 -12.74 -13.28 -5.23
N VAL A 109 -13.01 -14.50 -5.67
CA VAL A 109 -13.81 -14.79 -6.86
C VAL A 109 -15.32 -14.69 -6.58
N THR A 110 -15.76 -15.19 -5.43
CA THR A 110 -17.20 -15.39 -5.15
C THR A 110 -17.88 -14.21 -4.47
N GLU A 111 -17.17 -13.43 -3.63
CA GLU A 111 -17.79 -12.30 -2.93
C GLU A 111 -17.86 -11.05 -3.85
N ASP A 112 -19.01 -10.43 -3.98
CA ASP A 112 -19.31 -9.28 -4.85
C ASP A 112 -18.85 -7.94 -4.24
N ASN A 113 -17.56 -7.83 -3.92
CA ASN A 113 -16.93 -6.61 -3.38
C ASN A 113 -15.44 -6.54 -3.72
N ASP A 114 -14.84 -5.39 -3.43
CA ASP A 114 -13.38 -5.23 -3.44
C ASP A 114 -12.76 -5.88 -2.19
N PHE A 115 -11.48 -6.23 -2.27
CA PHE A 115 -10.70 -6.72 -1.13
C PHE A 115 -9.49 -5.85 -0.86
N ILE A 116 -9.17 -5.65 0.42
CA ILE A 116 -7.94 -5.00 0.87
C ILE A 116 -7.26 -5.97 1.84
N VAL A 117 -6.11 -6.51 1.44
CA VAL A 117 -5.39 -7.55 2.18
C VAL A 117 -4.07 -7.02 2.68
N ASP A 118 -3.89 -6.97 4.00
CA ASP A 118 -2.60 -6.68 4.62
C ASP A 118 -1.82 -7.96 4.86
N ASN A 119 -0.69 -8.11 4.18
CA ASN A 119 0.16 -9.30 4.28
C ASN A 119 1.36 -9.05 5.19
N GLY A 120 1.65 -10.04 6.04
CA GLY A 120 2.87 -10.04 6.86
C GLY A 120 4.15 -10.26 6.03
N ALA A 121 5.29 -9.89 6.60
CA ALA A 121 6.58 -10.17 5.98
C ALA A 121 6.90 -11.68 6.00
N THR A 122 6.44 -12.39 7.00
CA THR A 122 6.70 -13.83 7.21
C THR A 122 5.98 -14.72 6.21
N ASN A 123 4.79 -14.34 5.75
CA ASN A 123 4.03 -15.09 4.74
C ASN A 123 4.29 -14.63 3.31
N PHE A 124 5.15 -13.63 3.11
CA PHE A 124 5.43 -13.05 1.80
C PHE A 124 5.89 -14.10 0.76
N LEU A 125 6.96 -14.83 1.04
CA LEU A 125 7.50 -15.82 0.09
C LEU A 125 6.53 -16.98 -0.17
N PRO A 126 5.96 -17.65 0.84
CA PRO A 126 4.97 -18.70 0.62
C PRO A 126 3.76 -18.22 -0.19
N PHE A 127 3.26 -17.02 0.09
CA PHE A 127 2.10 -16.48 -0.59
C PHE A 127 2.38 -16.12 -2.06
N ILE A 128 3.49 -15.42 -2.34
CA ILE A 128 3.89 -15.14 -3.73
C ILE A 128 4.13 -16.44 -4.51
N SER A 129 4.86 -17.40 -3.91
CA SER A 129 5.11 -18.70 -4.55
C SER A 129 3.80 -19.41 -4.88
N TYR A 130 2.83 -19.38 -3.96
CA TYR A 130 1.51 -19.94 -4.18
C TYR A 130 0.76 -19.22 -5.33
N LEU A 131 0.71 -17.89 -5.32
CA LEU A 131 0.02 -17.10 -6.36
C LEU A 131 0.60 -17.37 -7.76
N VAL A 132 1.93 -17.46 -7.87
CA VAL A 132 2.62 -17.73 -9.14
C VAL A 132 2.42 -19.18 -9.58
N ALA A 133 2.65 -20.16 -8.70
CA ALA A 133 2.56 -21.59 -9.03
C ALA A 133 1.15 -22.01 -9.48
N ASN A 134 0.12 -21.35 -8.93
CA ASN A 134 -1.28 -21.66 -9.26
C ASN A 134 -1.88 -20.67 -10.29
N SER A 135 -1.07 -19.80 -10.91
CA SER A 135 -1.56 -18.78 -11.86
C SER A 135 -2.74 -17.97 -11.32
N ALA A 136 -2.71 -17.66 -10.01
CA ALA A 136 -3.85 -17.04 -9.32
C ALA A 136 -4.22 -15.67 -9.91
N ALA A 137 -3.25 -14.91 -10.41
CA ALA A 137 -3.53 -13.62 -11.08
C ALA A 137 -4.40 -13.81 -12.33
N SER A 138 -4.11 -14.82 -13.15
CA SER A 138 -4.92 -15.13 -14.34
C SER A 138 -6.31 -15.63 -13.95
N ILE A 139 -6.40 -16.50 -12.94
CA ILE A 139 -7.71 -16.97 -12.43
C ILE A 139 -8.57 -15.79 -11.96
N LEU A 140 -7.99 -14.84 -11.23
CA LEU A 140 -8.69 -13.64 -10.79
C LEU A 140 -9.15 -12.80 -11.99
N ALA A 141 -8.27 -12.58 -12.99
CA ALA A 141 -8.59 -11.83 -14.20
C ALA A 141 -9.73 -12.48 -15.00
N ASP A 142 -9.70 -13.80 -15.19
CA ASP A 142 -10.75 -14.58 -15.88
C ASP A 142 -12.11 -14.48 -15.16
N ASN A 143 -12.11 -14.22 -13.85
CA ASN A 143 -13.30 -14.00 -13.04
C ASN A 143 -13.64 -12.51 -12.82
N GLY A 144 -13.13 -11.62 -13.68
CA GLY A 144 -13.43 -10.20 -13.64
C GLY A 144 -12.85 -9.47 -12.40
N ARG A 145 -11.75 -9.95 -11.86
CA ARG A 145 -11.05 -9.37 -10.70
C ARG A 145 -9.69 -8.81 -11.11
N ARG A 146 -9.39 -7.58 -10.73
CA ARG A 146 -8.04 -7.01 -10.90
C ARG A 146 -7.19 -7.31 -9.69
N LEU A 147 -6.00 -7.88 -9.86
CA LEU A 147 -5.03 -7.98 -8.78
C LEU A 147 -4.14 -6.73 -8.78
N VAL A 148 -4.20 -5.96 -7.71
CA VAL A 148 -3.45 -4.71 -7.52
C VAL A 148 -2.50 -4.87 -6.33
N LEU A 149 -1.21 -4.87 -6.61
CA LEU A 149 -0.16 -5.05 -5.61
C LEU A 149 0.32 -3.69 -5.12
N HIS A 150 0.16 -3.40 -3.85
CA HIS A 150 0.64 -2.19 -3.21
C HIS A 150 1.99 -2.45 -2.56
N ILE A 151 3.04 -1.83 -3.11
CA ILE A 151 4.43 -2.08 -2.71
C ILE A 151 5.00 -0.82 -2.07
N PRO A 152 5.18 -0.81 -0.73
CA PRO A 152 5.82 0.32 -0.06
C PRO A 152 7.33 0.30 -0.27
N LEU A 153 7.87 1.47 -0.63
CA LEU A 153 9.27 1.83 -0.57
C LEU A 153 9.46 2.84 0.55
N VAL A 154 10.52 2.70 1.31
CA VAL A 154 10.85 3.62 2.41
C VAL A 154 12.29 4.08 2.30
N GLY A 155 12.58 5.29 2.78
CA GLY A 155 13.93 5.84 2.75
C GLY A 155 14.89 5.22 3.77
N GLY A 156 16.07 5.82 3.92
CA GLY A 156 17.09 5.42 4.88
C GLY A 156 17.67 4.02 4.61
N GLU A 157 18.02 3.33 5.68
CA GLU A 157 18.70 2.02 5.62
C GLU A 157 17.88 0.93 4.92
N ALA A 158 16.53 1.02 4.96
CA ALA A 158 15.66 0.03 4.35
C ALA A 158 15.41 0.26 2.84
N LEU A 159 15.92 1.35 2.27
CA LEU A 159 15.65 1.69 0.86
C LEU A 159 16.10 0.58 -0.09
N ASN A 160 17.33 0.14 0.03
CA ASN A 160 17.87 -0.90 -0.86
C ASN A 160 17.07 -2.21 -0.75
N GLU A 161 16.72 -2.64 0.47
CA GLU A 161 15.94 -3.87 0.66
C GLU A 161 14.55 -3.73 0.08
N THR A 162 13.88 -2.58 0.27
CA THR A 162 12.54 -2.37 -0.30
C THR A 162 12.55 -2.25 -1.81
N MET A 163 13.64 -1.72 -2.40
CA MET A 163 13.85 -1.69 -3.85
C MET A 163 14.05 -3.11 -4.42
N VAL A 164 14.85 -3.94 -3.75
CA VAL A 164 15.03 -5.35 -4.14
C VAL A 164 13.67 -6.07 -4.08
N GLY A 165 12.92 -5.89 -2.99
CA GLY A 165 11.60 -6.49 -2.86
C GLY A 165 10.61 -6.04 -3.95
N PHE A 166 10.65 -4.78 -4.36
CA PHE A 166 9.87 -4.30 -5.50
C PHE A 166 10.26 -5.02 -6.80
N ASP A 167 11.56 -5.13 -7.10
CA ASP A 167 12.04 -5.80 -8.31
C ASP A 167 11.68 -7.29 -8.30
N ASP A 168 11.80 -7.98 -7.16
CA ASP A 168 11.46 -9.39 -7.02
C ASP A 168 9.96 -9.64 -7.24
N ILE A 169 9.09 -8.81 -6.65
CA ILE A 169 7.65 -8.89 -6.86
C ILE A 169 7.31 -8.62 -8.34
N ALA A 170 7.84 -7.55 -8.91
CA ALA A 170 7.57 -7.18 -10.29
C ALA A 170 8.06 -8.25 -11.28
N LYS A 171 9.13 -8.98 -10.95
CA LYS A 171 9.67 -10.09 -11.74
C LYS A 171 8.84 -11.36 -11.58
N ALA A 172 8.33 -11.65 -10.38
CA ALA A 172 7.58 -12.87 -10.09
C ALA A 172 6.27 -12.94 -10.89
N PHE A 173 5.60 -11.80 -11.10
CA PHE A 173 4.37 -11.72 -11.87
C PHE A 173 4.65 -11.23 -13.29
N ALA A 174 4.22 -12.00 -14.31
CA ALA A 174 4.47 -11.65 -15.71
C ALA A 174 3.67 -10.43 -16.17
N THR A 175 2.34 -10.54 -16.37
CA THR A 175 1.51 -9.49 -16.98
C THR A 175 0.20 -9.20 -16.28
N ASP A 176 -0.32 -10.11 -15.47
CA ASP A 176 -1.70 -10.08 -14.99
C ASP A 176 -1.89 -9.34 -13.66
N VAL A 177 -0.92 -8.50 -13.29
CA VAL A 177 -0.97 -7.69 -12.09
C VAL A 177 -0.72 -6.22 -12.39
N GLN A 178 -1.35 -5.37 -11.59
CA GLN A 178 -1.08 -3.94 -11.57
C GLN A 178 -0.33 -3.60 -10.28
N ILE A 179 0.66 -2.73 -10.36
CA ILE A 179 1.48 -2.35 -9.21
C ILE A 179 1.23 -0.88 -8.86
N VAL A 180 0.94 -0.62 -7.61
CA VAL A 180 0.93 0.72 -7.02
C VAL A 180 2.12 0.83 -6.08
N VAL A 181 3.04 1.73 -6.38
CA VAL A 181 4.21 1.94 -5.53
C VAL A 181 3.92 3.07 -4.54
N TRP A 182 4.12 2.79 -3.26
CA TRP A 182 3.99 3.77 -2.19
C TRP A 182 5.37 4.30 -1.81
N LEU A 183 5.63 5.54 -2.15
CA LEU A 183 6.87 6.22 -1.78
C LEU A 183 6.67 6.86 -0.41
N ASN A 184 6.92 6.10 0.66
CA ASN A 184 6.67 6.56 2.02
C ASN A 184 7.91 7.19 2.64
N GLU A 185 8.09 8.48 2.38
CA GLU A 185 9.17 9.29 2.91
C GLU A 185 8.93 9.69 4.38
N ALA A 186 7.68 9.74 4.82
CA ALA A 186 7.33 10.09 6.19
C ALA A 186 7.86 9.06 7.21
N ALA A 187 8.04 7.81 6.80
CA ALA A 187 8.44 6.75 7.72
C ALA A 187 9.93 6.75 8.07
N LYS A 188 10.81 6.92 7.08
CA LYS A 188 12.27 6.77 7.24
C LYS A 188 13.08 7.78 6.43
N GLY A 189 12.48 8.88 6.01
CA GLY A 189 13.13 9.95 5.26
C GLY A 189 13.03 9.82 3.75
N VAL A 190 13.68 10.74 3.05
CA VAL A 190 13.59 10.91 1.61
C VAL A 190 14.05 9.65 0.86
N ILE A 191 13.31 9.28 -0.18
CA ILE A 191 13.65 8.19 -1.10
C ILE A 191 14.52 8.77 -2.21
N SER A 192 15.83 8.57 -2.07
CA SER A 192 16.83 9.04 -3.05
C SER A 192 17.83 7.94 -3.38
N LEU A 193 17.93 7.61 -4.65
CA LEU A 193 18.83 6.60 -5.19
C LEU A 193 20.01 7.29 -5.88
N ASN A 194 21.09 7.49 -5.14
CA ASN A 194 22.27 8.24 -5.63
C ASN A 194 21.91 9.66 -6.14
N GLY A 195 21.08 10.38 -5.40
CA GLY A 195 20.62 11.73 -5.75
C GLY A 195 19.50 11.80 -6.79
N LYS A 196 18.95 10.65 -7.21
CA LYS A 196 17.85 10.56 -8.17
C LYS A 196 16.57 10.11 -7.50
N ASN A 197 15.43 10.52 -8.05
CA ASN A 197 14.12 10.05 -7.65
C ASN A 197 13.87 8.59 -8.09
N PHE A 198 12.87 7.96 -7.52
CA PHE A 198 12.48 6.59 -7.89
C PHE A 198 12.19 6.45 -9.39
N GLU A 199 11.50 7.42 -10.00
CA GLU A 199 11.13 7.42 -11.42
C GLU A 199 12.33 7.49 -12.36
N GLU A 200 13.48 7.95 -11.87
CA GLU A 200 14.74 7.97 -12.63
C GLU A 200 15.56 6.68 -12.44
N SER A 201 15.05 5.73 -11.64
CA SER A 201 15.74 4.48 -11.35
C SER A 201 15.60 3.47 -12.48
N ARG A 202 16.59 2.58 -12.61
CA ARG A 202 16.52 1.44 -13.53
C ARG A 202 15.39 0.48 -13.20
N SER A 203 15.03 0.36 -11.93
CA SER A 203 13.94 -0.50 -11.46
C SER A 203 12.59 0.03 -11.94
N TYR A 204 12.36 1.35 -11.87
CA TYR A 204 11.17 1.97 -12.43
C TYR A 204 11.08 1.76 -13.94
N GLU A 205 12.14 2.10 -14.68
CA GLU A 205 12.15 1.98 -16.14
C GLU A 205 11.87 0.55 -16.63
N ARG A 206 12.41 -0.47 -15.96
CA ARG A 206 12.16 -1.87 -16.30
C ARG A 206 10.71 -2.30 -16.06
N ASN A 207 10.07 -1.75 -15.03
CA ASN A 207 8.79 -2.22 -14.54
C ASN A 207 7.63 -1.24 -14.82
N LYS A 208 7.89 -0.10 -15.46
CA LYS A 208 6.88 0.97 -15.69
C LYS A 208 5.60 0.50 -16.37
N GLY A 209 5.68 -0.52 -17.24
CA GLY A 209 4.51 -1.09 -17.90
C GLY A 209 3.53 -1.83 -16.95
N LYS A 210 3.98 -2.19 -15.74
CA LYS A 210 3.16 -2.80 -14.69
C LYS A 210 2.71 -1.80 -13.63
N ILE A 211 3.35 -0.62 -13.58
CA ILE A 211 3.06 0.39 -12.55
C ILE A 211 1.81 1.16 -12.96
N LEU A 212 0.74 0.98 -12.19
CA LEU A 212 -0.51 1.69 -12.32
C LEU A 212 -0.38 3.15 -11.87
N GLY A 213 0.40 3.39 -10.83
CA GLY A 213 0.67 4.72 -10.31
C GLY A 213 1.55 4.73 -9.07
N LEU A 214 1.89 5.93 -8.66
CA LEU A 214 2.70 6.20 -7.47
C LEU A 214 1.85 6.96 -6.45
N ILE A 215 1.97 6.58 -5.17
CA ILE A 215 1.39 7.30 -4.04
C ILE A 215 2.53 7.76 -3.16
N ARG A 216 2.66 9.07 -2.97
CA ARG A 216 3.68 9.67 -2.12
C ARG A 216 3.12 10.01 -0.75
N VAL A 217 3.77 9.52 0.28
CA VAL A 217 3.54 9.97 1.65
C VAL A 217 4.73 10.88 2.01
N PRO A 218 4.56 12.21 1.91
CA PRO A 218 5.67 13.13 1.96
C PRO A 218 6.31 13.20 3.36
N TYR A 219 7.62 13.42 3.38
CA TYR A 219 8.32 13.81 4.58
C TYR A 219 7.98 15.27 4.92
N HIS A 220 7.38 15.50 6.06
CA HIS A 220 7.17 16.84 6.57
C HIS A 220 8.32 17.23 7.48
N THR A 221 8.99 18.34 7.17
CA THR A 221 10.08 18.90 7.99
C THR A 221 9.63 19.37 9.37
N SER A 222 8.33 19.62 9.54
CA SER A 222 7.75 19.96 10.83
C SER A 222 7.56 18.71 11.69
N GLU A 223 8.23 18.65 12.83
CA GLU A 223 8.08 17.60 13.84
C GLU A 223 6.62 17.38 14.24
N LEU A 224 5.79 18.42 14.18
CA LEU A 224 4.38 18.35 14.57
C LEU A 224 3.54 17.41 13.70
N PHE A 225 3.82 17.33 12.39
CA PHE A 225 3.16 16.37 11.50
C PHE A 225 3.51 14.93 11.88
N GLY A 226 4.81 14.68 12.13
CA GLY A 226 5.27 13.37 12.60
C GLY A 226 4.64 12.96 13.91
N GLN A 227 4.59 13.85 14.89
CA GLN A 227 3.99 13.60 16.20
C GLN A 227 2.47 13.33 16.13
N ASP A 228 1.75 14.08 15.28
CA ASP A 228 0.31 13.83 15.07
C ASP A 228 0.09 12.45 14.44
N MET A 229 0.88 12.07 13.43
CA MET A 229 0.81 10.74 12.81
C MET A 229 1.19 9.64 13.79
N GLU A 230 2.27 9.78 14.53
CA GLU A 230 2.67 8.83 15.55
C GLU A 230 1.56 8.62 16.59
N THR A 231 0.89 9.71 16.99
CA THR A 231 -0.21 9.66 17.96
C THR A 231 -1.38 8.84 17.43
N ILE A 232 -1.82 9.05 16.19
CA ILE A 232 -2.96 8.30 15.65
C ILE A 232 -2.59 6.85 15.35
N LEU A 233 -1.37 6.58 14.86
CA LEU A 233 -0.89 5.23 14.56
C LEU A 233 -0.69 4.39 15.84
N SER A 234 -0.13 4.98 16.89
CA SER A 234 0.05 4.29 18.19
C SER A 234 -1.28 3.95 18.86
N LYS A 235 -2.25 4.86 18.79
CA LYS A 235 -3.60 4.67 19.32
C LYS A 235 -4.53 3.86 18.42
N LYS A 236 -4.07 3.46 17.24
CA LYS A 236 -4.89 2.75 16.23
C LYS A 236 -6.17 3.49 15.87
N LEU A 237 -6.07 4.81 15.73
CA LEU A 237 -7.16 5.67 15.29
C LEU A 237 -7.11 5.87 13.77
N THR A 238 -8.28 5.93 13.15
CA THR A 238 -8.42 6.43 11.78
C THR A 238 -8.29 7.96 11.77
N PHE A 239 -8.03 8.54 10.59
CA PHE A 239 -8.07 10.00 10.44
C PHE A 239 -9.41 10.58 10.90
N ALA A 240 -10.53 9.95 10.50
CA ALA A 240 -11.86 10.42 10.89
C ALA A 240 -12.02 10.43 12.42
N GLN A 241 -11.69 9.33 13.10
CA GLN A 241 -11.77 9.25 14.55
C GLN A 241 -10.92 10.32 15.24
N ALA A 242 -9.69 10.54 14.76
CA ALA A 242 -8.79 11.52 15.36
C ALA A 242 -9.28 12.97 15.11
N ILE A 243 -9.80 13.25 13.92
CA ILE A 243 -10.34 14.56 13.55
C ILE A 243 -11.61 14.89 14.34
N GLU A 244 -12.47 13.91 14.57
CA GLU A 244 -13.74 14.09 15.31
C GLU A 244 -13.53 14.12 16.83
N SER A 245 -12.47 13.47 17.34
CA SER A 245 -12.21 13.38 18.77
C SER A 245 -12.14 14.75 19.44
N PRO A 246 -12.84 14.97 20.58
CA PRO A 246 -12.72 16.19 21.35
C PRO A 246 -11.31 16.38 21.97
N ASP A 247 -10.58 15.30 22.17
CA ASP A 247 -9.24 15.33 22.76
C ASP A 247 -8.14 15.79 21.78
N THR A 248 -8.44 15.82 20.48
CA THR A 248 -7.50 16.28 19.45
C THR A 248 -7.53 17.80 19.34
N ARG A 249 -6.36 18.43 19.49
CA ARG A 249 -6.21 19.89 19.39
C ARG A 249 -6.59 20.41 18.00
N LEU A 250 -7.12 21.62 17.90
CA LEU A 250 -7.59 22.22 16.64
C LEU A 250 -6.54 22.17 15.53
N MET A 251 -5.30 22.55 15.82
CA MET A 251 -4.23 22.57 14.80
C MET A 251 -3.79 21.17 14.40
N SER A 252 -3.83 20.18 15.31
CA SER A 252 -3.60 18.79 14.98
C SER A 252 -4.70 18.25 14.05
N LYS A 253 -5.96 18.57 14.31
CA LYS A 253 -7.08 18.24 13.41
C LYS A 253 -6.85 18.81 12.00
N GLN A 254 -6.39 20.05 11.90
CA GLN A 254 -6.13 20.69 10.61
C GLN A 254 -5.00 19.98 9.83
N ARG A 255 -3.90 19.64 10.50
CA ARG A 255 -2.80 18.89 9.87
C ARG A 255 -3.23 17.49 9.44
N LEU A 256 -3.98 16.78 10.30
CA LEU A 256 -4.51 15.46 9.95
C LEU A 256 -5.47 15.50 8.76
N LYS A 257 -6.34 16.50 8.67
CA LYS A 257 -7.20 16.73 7.48
C LYS A 257 -6.39 16.97 6.22
N GLN A 258 -5.32 17.74 6.31
CA GLN A 258 -4.43 18.00 5.18
C GLN A 258 -3.76 16.70 4.71
N MET A 259 -3.17 15.93 5.61
CA MET A 259 -2.52 14.66 5.28
C MET A 259 -3.50 13.64 4.71
N GLN A 260 -4.68 13.50 5.31
CA GLN A 260 -5.74 12.65 4.79
C GLN A 260 -6.09 13.01 3.35
N ARG A 261 -6.32 14.31 3.08
CA ARG A 261 -6.66 14.80 1.75
C ARG A 261 -5.54 14.48 0.75
N GLU A 262 -4.29 14.80 1.06
CA GLU A 262 -3.15 14.58 0.19
C GLU A 262 -2.99 13.10 -0.18
N ILE A 263 -3.18 12.18 0.77
CA ILE A 263 -3.11 10.74 0.52
C ILE A 263 -4.31 10.26 -0.30
N PHE A 264 -5.53 10.69 0.07
CA PHE A 264 -6.76 10.24 -0.59
C PHE A 264 -6.89 10.75 -2.02
N GLU A 265 -6.45 11.97 -2.31
CA GLU A 265 -6.39 12.51 -3.68
C GLU A 265 -5.47 11.66 -4.57
N GLN A 266 -4.32 11.22 -4.06
CA GLN A 266 -3.42 10.35 -4.80
C GLN A 266 -3.99 8.93 -4.98
N ILE A 267 -4.61 8.36 -3.94
CA ILE A 267 -5.31 7.08 -4.05
C ILE A 267 -6.38 7.19 -5.14
N SER A 268 -7.23 8.23 -5.10
CA SER A 268 -8.30 8.46 -6.09
C SER A 268 -7.78 8.61 -7.52
N ALA A 269 -6.58 9.11 -7.71
CA ALA A 269 -5.98 9.29 -9.03
C ALA A 269 -5.44 7.98 -9.61
N VAL A 270 -5.18 6.97 -8.77
CA VAL A 270 -4.53 5.71 -9.14
C VAL A 270 -5.52 4.56 -9.23
N ILE A 271 -6.51 4.48 -8.32
CA ILE A 271 -7.49 3.39 -8.24
C ILE A 271 -8.92 3.95 -8.41
#